data_2f998d15107c5886cf355a83b1f536a2
#
_entry.id   2f998d15107c5886cf355a83b1f536a2
#
_cell.length_a   1.000
_cell.length_b   1.000
_cell.length_c   1.000
_cell.angle_alpha   90.00
_cell.angle_beta   90.00
_cell.angle_gamma   90.00
#
_symmetry.space_group_name_H-M   'P 1'
#
loop_
_entity.id
_entity.type
_entity.pdbx_description
1 polymer ?
#
loop_
_entity_poly.entity_id
_entity_poly.type
_entity_poly.pdbx_seq_one_letter_code
_entity_poly.pdbx_strand_id
1 'polypeptide(L)'
;MRLQPIEKPPGPLMRFAYWMSRRQLGTVASPLKVVYARVPALARLTYQMARTEEQKLTLEPGLALLIHARTSELNGCGFCVDIARAKAVTQHIGLEKFQALADYRTSPLFDDRERAALAYAEEVTREKRVDDATFERLRKHFNEREIVEVTWVNALANYYNLINVPLELEADGLCAIAQRRARA
;
A
#
# COMPACT_ATOMS: atom_id res chain seq x y z
N MET A 1 -18.01 6.42 4.60
CA MET A 1 -17.15 6.75 5.79
C MET A 1 -17.99 6.80 7.06
N ARG A 2 -17.59 6.12 8.13
CA ARG A 2 -18.30 6.12 9.42
C ARG A 2 -18.02 7.35 10.29
N LEU A 3 -16.93 8.04 10.08
CA LEU A 3 -16.57 9.26 10.81
C LEU A 3 -16.47 10.43 9.85
N GLN A 4 -17.02 11.59 10.26
CA GLN A 4 -16.96 12.80 9.44
C GLN A 4 -15.51 13.28 9.25
N PRO A 5 -15.08 13.66 8.05
CA PRO A 5 -13.74 14.16 7.81
C PRO A 5 -13.53 15.52 8.52
N ILE A 6 -12.38 15.70 9.12
CA ILE A 6 -11.95 16.97 9.70
C ILE A 6 -11.31 17.80 8.59
N GLU A 7 -12.05 18.76 8.04
CA GLU A 7 -11.55 19.61 6.94
C GLU A 7 -10.55 20.67 7.41
N LYS A 8 -10.72 21.19 8.61
CA LYS A 8 -9.81 22.15 9.23
C LYS A 8 -8.83 21.42 10.15
N PRO A 9 -7.56 21.22 9.75
CA PRO A 9 -6.61 20.41 10.49
C PRO A 9 -6.30 21.02 11.86
N PRO A 10 -6.27 20.21 12.94
CA PRO A 10 -5.90 20.68 14.27
C PRO A 10 -4.38 20.87 14.37
N GLY A 11 -3.95 22.05 14.81
CA GLY A 11 -2.54 22.33 15.10
C GLY A 11 -1.61 22.36 13.89
N PRO A 12 -0.34 22.77 14.10
CA PRO A 12 0.61 23.02 13.02
C PRO A 12 1.06 21.72 12.30
N LEU A 13 1.22 20.60 13.03
CA LEU A 13 1.62 19.32 12.46
C LEU A 13 0.62 18.85 11.39
N MET A 14 -0.66 18.86 11.72
CA MET A 14 -1.68 18.39 10.78
C MET A 14 -1.90 19.38 9.63
N ARG A 15 -1.71 20.68 9.86
CA ARG A 15 -1.72 21.69 8.77
C ARG A 15 -0.61 21.41 7.76
N PHE A 16 0.59 21.11 8.23
CA PHE A 16 1.72 20.72 7.38
C PHE A 16 1.44 19.40 6.64
N ALA A 17 0.92 18.37 7.34
CA ALA A 17 0.56 17.10 6.72
C ALA A 17 -0.50 17.26 5.61
N TYR A 18 -1.53 18.10 5.81
CA TYR A 18 -2.54 18.39 4.78
C TYR A 18 -1.94 19.14 3.58
N TRP A 19 -1.07 20.10 3.84
CA TRP A 19 -0.35 20.81 2.78
C TRP A 19 0.52 19.84 1.97
N MET A 20 1.27 18.99 2.64
CA MET A 20 2.13 17.97 2.00
C MET A 20 1.29 17.00 1.15
N SER A 21 0.18 16.49 1.70
CA SER A 21 -0.73 15.60 0.98
C SER A 21 -1.27 16.25 -0.30
N ARG A 22 -1.72 17.51 -0.24
CA ARG A 22 -2.14 18.25 -1.45
C ARG A 22 -1.03 18.39 -2.46
N ARG A 23 0.19 18.67 -2.00
CA ARG A 23 1.35 18.84 -2.89
C ARG A 23 1.72 17.52 -3.58
N GLN A 24 1.77 16.41 -2.84
CA GLN A 24 2.17 15.10 -3.36
C GLN A 24 1.05 14.39 -4.12
N LEU A 25 -0.14 14.32 -3.54
CA LEU A 25 -1.25 13.52 -4.04
C LEU A 25 -2.30 14.32 -4.82
N GLY A 26 -2.25 15.65 -4.77
CA GLY A 26 -3.25 16.54 -5.39
C GLY A 26 -4.48 16.80 -4.55
N THR A 27 -4.65 16.06 -3.48
CA THR A 27 -5.75 16.21 -2.52
C THR A 27 -5.27 15.90 -1.10
N VAL A 28 -6.12 16.13 -0.11
CA VAL A 28 -5.87 15.65 1.26
C VAL A 28 -6.45 14.25 1.37
N ALA A 29 -5.59 13.26 1.55
CA ALA A 29 -6.00 11.86 1.66
C ALA A 29 -6.99 11.64 2.80
N SER A 30 -8.03 10.85 2.58
CA SER A 30 -9.08 10.56 3.55
C SER A 30 -8.59 10.05 4.91
N PRO A 31 -7.56 9.18 5.00
CA PRO A 31 -7.01 8.79 6.30
C PRO A 31 -6.43 9.96 7.11
N LEU A 32 -5.86 10.99 6.45
CA LEU A 32 -5.39 12.19 7.16
C LEU A 32 -6.55 12.94 7.81
N LYS A 33 -7.69 13.04 7.13
CA LYS A 33 -8.86 13.76 7.62
C LYS A 33 -9.66 12.96 8.66
N VAL A 34 -9.71 11.65 8.52
CA VAL A 34 -10.57 10.80 9.34
C VAL A 34 -9.83 10.22 10.54
N VAL A 35 -8.62 9.70 10.35
CA VAL A 35 -7.85 9.00 11.38
C VAL A 35 -6.85 9.95 12.05
N TYR A 36 -5.91 10.43 11.27
CA TYR A 36 -4.71 11.11 11.80
C TYR A 36 -4.99 12.51 12.34
N ALA A 37 -6.02 13.21 11.84
CA ALA A 37 -6.43 14.49 12.41
C ALA A 37 -6.99 14.35 13.84
N ARG A 38 -7.51 13.16 14.20
CA ARG A 38 -8.00 12.85 15.55
C ARG A 38 -6.88 12.44 16.50
N VAL A 39 -5.87 11.74 15.96
CA VAL A 39 -4.73 11.24 16.73
C VAL A 39 -3.42 11.56 15.98
N PRO A 40 -2.94 12.84 16.06
CA PRO A 40 -1.77 13.29 15.29
C PRO A 40 -0.49 12.48 15.53
N ALA A 41 -0.35 11.85 16.68
CA ALA A 41 0.78 10.96 16.97
C ALA A 41 0.87 9.78 15.99
N LEU A 42 -0.28 9.24 15.55
CA LEU A 42 -0.34 8.17 14.55
C LEU A 42 0.14 8.64 13.16
N ALA A 43 -0.10 9.90 12.80
CA ALA A 43 0.40 10.46 11.55
C ALA A 43 1.93 10.42 11.49
N ARG A 44 2.60 10.76 12.61
CA ARG A 44 4.06 10.71 12.72
C ARG A 44 4.59 9.28 12.60
N LEU A 45 3.96 8.34 13.30
CA LEU A 45 4.33 6.92 13.25
C LEU A 45 4.18 6.37 11.83
N THR A 46 3.03 6.59 11.21
CA THR A 46 2.74 6.16 9.83
C THR A 46 3.74 6.74 8.82
N TYR A 47 4.09 8.02 8.97
CA TYR A 47 5.11 8.65 8.13
C TYR A 47 6.48 7.98 8.30
N GLN A 48 6.88 7.65 9.54
CA GLN A 48 8.15 6.95 9.80
C GLN A 48 8.16 5.55 9.19
N MET A 49 7.05 4.78 9.31
CA MET A 49 6.93 3.46 8.71
C MET A 49 7.03 3.52 7.17
N ALA A 50 6.28 4.43 6.54
CA ALA A 50 6.33 4.62 5.10
C ALA A 50 7.73 5.03 4.62
N ARG A 51 8.39 5.93 5.34
CA ARG A 51 9.76 6.35 5.02
C ARG A 51 10.78 5.23 5.20
N THR A 52 10.61 4.37 6.22
CA THR A 52 11.47 3.21 6.42
C THR A 52 11.33 2.24 5.25
N GLU A 53 10.10 1.96 4.82
CA GLU A 53 9.84 1.12 3.66
C GLU A 53 10.50 1.68 2.39
N GLU A 54 10.31 2.96 2.10
CA GLU A 54 10.83 3.58 0.87
C GLU A 54 12.36 3.75 0.85
N GLN A 55 13.03 3.85 2.00
CA GLN A 55 14.44 4.23 2.07
C GLN A 55 15.38 3.15 2.63
N LYS A 56 14.85 2.14 3.31
CA LYS A 56 15.65 1.15 4.05
C LYS A 56 15.46 -0.27 3.56
N LEU A 57 14.37 -0.57 2.86
CA LEU A 57 14.19 -1.88 2.25
C LEU A 57 15.01 -1.97 0.96
N THR A 58 15.45 -3.18 0.66
CA THR A 58 16.16 -3.52 -0.58
C THR A 58 15.21 -4.13 -1.62
N LEU A 59 14.00 -4.47 -1.19
CA LEU A 59 12.96 -4.99 -2.07
C LEU A 59 12.62 -3.98 -3.16
N GLU A 60 12.48 -4.48 -4.38
CA GLU A 60 12.14 -3.64 -5.52
C GLU A 60 10.81 -2.88 -5.29
N PRO A 61 10.77 -1.54 -5.51
CA PRO A 61 9.58 -0.74 -5.24
C PRO A 61 8.32 -1.23 -5.96
N GLY A 62 8.46 -1.73 -7.20
CA GLY A 62 7.35 -2.30 -7.97
C GLY A 62 6.74 -3.52 -7.28
N LEU A 63 7.58 -4.43 -6.79
CA LEU A 63 7.12 -5.63 -6.08
C LEU A 63 6.46 -5.26 -4.74
N ALA A 64 7.04 -4.32 -3.98
CA ALA A 64 6.43 -3.84 -2.75
C ALA A 64 5.03 -3.27 -2.99
N LEU A 65 4.84 -2.46 -4.04
CA LEU A 65 3.54 -1.91 -4.41
C LEU A 65 2.54 -2.98 -4.88
N LEU A 66 3.00 -4.02 -5.59
CA LEU A 66 2.15 -5.16 -5.97
C LEU A 66 1.67 -5.94 -4.73
N ILE A 67 2.55 -6.18 -3.75
CA ILE A 67 2.18 -6.81 -2.47
C ILE A 67 1.15 -5.95 -1.73
N HIS A 68 1.38 -4.64 -1.62
CA HIS A 68 0.42 -3.72 -1.01
C HIS A 68 -0.94 -3.78 -1.70
N ALA A 69 -0.95 -3.70 -3.04
CA ALA A 69 -2.19 -3.71 -3.81
C ALA A 69 -2.94 -5.05 -3.64
N ARG A 70 -2.22 -6.20 -3.77
CA ARG A 70 -2.84 -7.52 -3.62
C ARG A 70 -3.43 -7.74 -2.24
N THR A 71 -2.67 -7.44 -1.19
CA THR A 71 -3.14 -7.51 0.20
C THR A 71 -4.38 -6.64 0.41
N SER A 72 -4.39 -5.44 -0.18
CA SER A 72 -5.50 -4.50 -0.06
C SER A 72 -6.75 -4.92 -0.84
N GLU A 73 -6.59 -5.57 -2.00
CA GLU A 73 -7.70 -6.20 -2.74
C GLU A 73 -8.35 -7.32 -1.91
N LEU A 74 -7.53 -8.19 -1.31
CA LEU A 74 -8.01 -9.29 -0.47
C LEU A 74 -8.79 -8.79 0.76
N ASN A 75 -8.36 -7.68 1.33
CA ASN A 75 -8.99 -7.07 2.51
C ASN A 75 -10.12 -6.07 2.16
N GLY A 76 -10.37 -5.81 0.87
CA GLY A 76 -11.42 -4.86 0.43
C GLY A 76 -11.10 -3.39 0.73
N CYS A 77 -9.81 -3.00 0.83
CA CYS A 77 -9.41 -1.61 1.09
C CYS A 77 -9.28 -0.80 -0.21
N GLY A 78 -10.37 -0.21 -0.68
CA GLY A 78 -10.37 0.59 -1.91
C GLY A 78 -9.40 1.77 -1.89
N PHE A 79 -9.30 2.49 -0.77
CA PHE A 79 -8.30 3.56 -0.60
C PHE A 79 -6.86 3.03 -0.74
N CYS A 80 -6.57 1.87 -0.15
CA CYS A 80 -5.21 1.32 -0.15
C CYS A 80 -4.79 0.83 -1.56
N VAL A 81 -5.72 0.26 -2.32
CA VAL A 81 -5.51 -0.07 -3.74
C VAL A 81 -5.26 1.18 -4.57
N ASP A 82 -6.07 2.21 -4.38
CA ASP A 82 -5.97 3.48 -5.12
C ASP A 82 -4.62 4.18 -4.88
N ILE A 83 -4.16 4.26 -3.63
CA ILE A 83 -2.86 4.90 -3.32
C ILE A 83 -1.67 4.06 -3.82
N ALA A 84 -1.73 2.72 -3.79
CA ALA A 84 -0.68 1.86 -4.35
C ALA A 84 -0.54 2.09 -5.86
N ARG A 85 -1.65 2.14 -6.60
CA ARG A 85 -1.67 2.47 -8.03
C ARG A 85 -1.20 3.90 -8.33
N ALA A 86 -1.58 4.87 -7.49
CA ALA A 86 -1.10 6.25 -7.62
C ALA A 86 0.42 6.35 -7.45
N LYS A 87 0.99 5.64 -6.47
CA LYS A 87 2.45 5.54 -6.28
C LYS A 87 3.13 4.89 -7.48
N ALA A 88 2.56 3.83 -8.05
CA ALA A 88 3.08 3.19 -9.26
C ALA A 88 3.18 4.19 -10.42
N VAL A 89 2.14 4.99 -10.65
CA VAL A 89 2.16 6.05 -11.68
C VAL A 89 3.26 7.09 -11.41
N THR A 90 3.39 7.57 -10.17
CA THR A 90 4.40 8.59 -9.82
C THR A 90 5.83 8.06 -9.87
N GLN A 91 6.02 6.77 -9.73
CA GLN A 91 7.31 6.08 -9.84
C GLN A 91 7.58 5.55 -11.26
N HIS A 92 6.74 5.88 -12.24
CA HIS A 92 6.82 5.41 -13.63
C HIS A 92 6.77 3.87 -13.77
N ILE A 93 6.07 3.20 -12.85
CA ILE A 93 5.79 1.77 -12.90
C ILE A 93 4.49 1.57 -13.68
N GLY A 94 4.52 0.70 -14.67
CA GLY A 94 3.34 0.39 -15.47
C GLY A 94 2.18 -0.16 -14.65
N LEU A 95 0.94 0.15 -15.04
CA LEU A 95 -0.26 -0.30 -14.34
C LEU A 95 -0.79 -1.65 -14.81
N GLU A 96 -0.21 -2.23 -15.86
CA GLU A 96 -0.67 -3.48 -16.47
C GLU A 96 -0.68 -4.63 -15.47
N LYS A 97 0.38 -4.76 -14.65
CA LYS A 97 0.46 -5.75 -13.57
C LYS A 97 -0.60 -5.53 -12.50
N PHE A 98 -0.90 -4.26 -12.16
CA PHE A 98 -1.94 -3.94 -11.17
C PHE A 98 -3.36 -4.26 -11.66
N GLN A 99 -3.60 -4.23 -12.97
CA GLN A 99 -4.87 -4.62 -13.59
C GLN A 99 -5.03 -6.14 -13.64
N ALA A 100 -3.92 -6.86 -13.85
CA ALA A 100 -3.88 -8.32 -13.92
C ALA A 100 -3.62 -9.00 -12.57
N LEU A 101 -3.62 -8.25 -11.45
CA LEU A 101 -3.17 -8.73 -10.16
C LEU A 101 -4.06 -9.83 -9.58
N ALA A 102 -5.33 -9.86 -9.91
CA ALA A 102 -6.23 -10.95 -9.53
C ALA A 102 -5.82 -12.30 -10.15
N ASP A 103 -5.26 -12.25 -11.36
CA ASP A 103 -4.86 -13.41 -12.16
C ASP A 103 -3.34 -13.63 -12.16
N TYR A 104 -2.60 -13.10 -11.19
CA TYR A 104 -1.15 -13.11 -11.15
C TYR A 104 -0.53 -14.51 -11.31
N ARG A 105 -1.27 -15.57 -10.92
CA ARG A 105 -0.78 -16.96 -10.96
C ARG A 105 -0.60 -17.47 -12.40
N THR A 106 -1.44 -17.01 -13.32
CA THR A 106 -1.50 -17.48 -14.71
C THR A 106 -1.10 -16.43 -15.73
N SER A 107 -1.15 -15.16 -15.37
CA SER A 107 -0.82 -14.04 -16.25
C SER A 107 0.68 -14.05 -16.63
N PRO A 108 1.03 -13.92 -17.92
CA PRO A 108 2.41 -13.88 -18.37
C PRO A 108 3.16 -12.60 -17.95
N LEU A 109 2.46 -11.62 -17.40
CA LEU A 109 3.07 -10.37 -16.94
C LEU A 109 3.93 -10.54 -15.68
N PHE A 110 3.71 -11.60 -14.91
CA PHE A 110 4.43 -11.83 -13.66
C PHE A 110 5.51 -12.91 -13.86
N ASP A 111 6.67 -12.66 -13.30
CA ASP A 111 7.72 -13.66 -13.20
C ASP A 111 7.53 -14.58 -11.96
N ASP A 112 8.38 -15.60 -11.84
CA ASP A 112 8.26 -16.57 -10.76
C ASP A 112 8.58 -15.99 -9.38
N ARG A 113 9.47 -14.98 -9.33
CA ARG A 113 9.82 -14.25 -8.11
C ARG A 113 8.61 -13.45 -7.60
N GLU A 114 7.94 -12.72 -8.48
CA GLU A 114 6.73 -11.95 -8.17
C GLU A 114 5.58 -12.88 -7.76
N ARG A 115 5.38 -13.99 -8.48
CA ARG A 115 4.36 -14.99 -8.13
C ARG A 115 4.61 -15.59 -6.76
N ALA A 116 5.86 -15.89 -6.41
CA ALA A 116 6.20 -16.42 -5.09
C ALA A 116 5.88 -15.43 -3.97
N ALA A 117 6.25 -14.16 -4.13
CA ALA A 117 5.98 -13.12 -3.15
C ALA A 117 4.47 -12.85 -2.99
N LEU A 118 3.73 -12.79 -4.10
CA LEU A 118 2.29 -12.56 -4.08
C LEU A 118 1.52 -13.75 -3.47
N ALA A 119 1.95 -14.99 -3.75
CA ALA A 119 1.36 -16.18 -3.15
C ALA A 119 1.59 -16.23 -1.64
N TYR A 120 2.82 -15.91 -1.19
CA TYR A 120 3.14 -15.78 0.22
C TYR A 120 2.28 -14.70 0.90
N ALA A 121 2.23 -13.51 0.33
CA ALA A 121 1.45 -12.40 0.89
C ALA A 121 -0.06 -12.71 0.95
N GLU A 122 -0.59 -13.39 -0.06
CA GLU A 122 -1.99 -13.83 -0.09
C GLU A 122 -2.29 -14.81 1.03
N GLU A 123 -1.46 -15.86 1.19
CA GLU A 123 -1.66 -16.88 2.21
C GLU A 123 -1.52 -16.29 3.62
N VAL A 124 -0.48 -15.51 3.90
CA VAL A 124 -0.34 -14.82 5.19
C VAL A 124 -1.53 -13.90 5.47
N THR A 125 -2.04 -13.19 4.45
CA THR A 125 -3.20 -12.31 4.63
C THR A 125 -4.46 -13.07 4.98
N ARG A 126 -4.71 -14.23 4.37
CA ARG A 126 -5.90 -15.04 4.60
C ARG A 126 -5.81 -15.85 5.90
N GLU A 127 -4.69 -16.57 6.07
CA GLU A 127 -4.54 -17.62 7.08
C GLU A 127 -3.76 -17.17 8.33
N LYS A 128 -3.09 -16.00 8.29
CA LYS A 128 -2.16 -15.49 9.34
C LYS A 128 -0.95 -16.40 9.58
N ARG A 129 -0.72 -17.33 8.69
CA ARG A 129 0.38 -18.29 8.66
C ARG A 129 0.67 -18.65 7.20
N VAL A 130 1.72 -19.41 6.96
CA VAL A 130 2.08 -19.89 5.64
C VAL A 130 2.46 -21.37 5.76
N ASP A 131 2.13 -22.17 4.75
CA ASP A 131 2.56 -23.56 4.67
C ASP A 131 4.04 -23.67 4.22
N ASP A 132 4.65 -24.83 4.50
CA ASP A 132 6.05 -25.08 4.17
C ASP A 132 6.30 -25.00 2.65
N ALA A 133 5.36 -25.44 1.83
CA ALA A 133 5.51 -25.44 0.38
C ALA A 133 5.52 -24.02 -0.19
N THR A 134 4.68 -23.12 0.31
CA THR A 134 4.67 -21.70 -0.07
C THR A 134 5.92 -20.99 0.44
N PHE A 135 6.36 -21.29 1.68
CA PHE A 135 7.59 -20.72 2.22
C PHE A 135 8.84 -21.18 1.45
N GLU A 136 8.93 -22.46 1.09
CA GLU A 136 10.05 -22.97 0.29
C GLU A 136 10.05 -22.41 -1.15
N ARG A 137 8.88 -22.14 -1.75
CA ARG A 137 8.83 -21.40 -3.03
C ARG A 137 9.39 -19.98 -2.88
N LEU A 138 9.04 -19.27 -1.81
CA LEU A 138 9.59 -17.94 -1.54
C LEU A 138 11.10 -17.98 -1.38
N ARG A 139 11.64 -18.93 -0.60
CA ARG A 139 13.10 -19.11 -0.37
C ARG A 139 13.93 -19.35 -1.63
N LYS A 140 13.34 -19.89 -2.68
CA LYS A 140 14.04 -20.07 -3.97
C LYS A 140 14.39 -18.75 -4.66
N HIS A 141 13.65 -17.69 -4.36
CA HIS A 141 13.75 -16.40 -5.06
C HIS A 141 14.23 -15.25 -4.18
N PHE A 142 14.21 -15.43 -2.86
CA PHE A 142 14.48 -14.37 -1.88
C PHE A 142 15.49 -14.86 -0.83
N ASN A 143 16.47 -14.03 -0.51
CA ASN A 143 17.33 -14.26 0.66
C ASN A 143 16.57 -13.95 1.97
N GLU A 144 17.14 -14.28 3.12
CA GLU A 144 16.49 -14.13 4.42
C GLU A 144 16.07 -12.69 4.73
N ARG A 145 16.88 -11.70 4.36
CA ARG A 145 16.55 -10.29 4.51
C ARG A 145 15.33 -9.93 3.67
N GLU A 146 15.33 -10.29 2.42
CA GLU A 146 14.22 -10.01 1.50
C GLU A 146 12.92 -10.71 1.93
N ILE A 147 13.00 -11.92 2.50
CA ILE A 147 11.84 -12.62 3.10
C ILE A 147 11.25 -11.79 4.24
N VAL A 148 12.10 -11.24 5.13
CA VAL A 148 11.66 -10.34 6.19
C VAL A 148 11.03 -9.08 5.61
N GLU A 149 11.59 -8.51 4.55
CA GLU A 149 11.07 -7.32 3.87
C GLU A 149 9.72 -7.59 3.21
N VAL A 150 9.55 -8.72 2.50
CA VAL A 150 8.24 -9.16 1.94
C VAL A 150 7.20 -9.33 3.04
N THR A 151 7.59 -9.96 4.16
CA THR A 151 6.71 -10.15 5.33
C THR A 151 6.31 -8.79 5.94
N TRP A 152 7.27 -7.88 6.08
CA TRP A 152 7.02 -6.52 6.60
C TRP A 152 6.04 -5.74 5.71
N VAL A 153 6.28 -5.72 4.39
CA VAL A 153 5.41 -5.02 3.42
C VAL A 153 3.98 -5.55 3.49
N ASN A 154 3.80 -6.88 3.54
CA ASN A 154 2.50 -7.50 3.70
C ASN A 154 1.85 -7.14 5.05
N ALA A 155 2.60 -7.21 6.15
CA ALA A 155 2.10 -6.85 7.47
C ALA A 155 1.68 -5.38 7.55
N LEU A 156 2.48 -4.49 6.96
CA LEU A 156 2.18 -3.05 6.92
C LEU A 156 0.93 -2.75 6.07
N ALA A 157 0.75 -3.44 4.94
CA ALA A 157 -0.48 -3.36 4.15
C ALA A 157 -1.71 -3.78 4.97
N ASN A 158 -1.63 -4.92 5.67
CA ASN A 158 -2.70 -5.38 6.57
C ASN A 158 -2.98 -4.36 7.69
N TYR A 159 -1.95 -3.77 8.28
CA TYR A 159 -2.09 -2.71 9.31
C TYR A 159 -2.93 -1.54 8.78
N TYR A 160 -2.61 -1.01 7.59
CA TYR A 160 -3.39 0.08 7.00
C TYR A 160 -4.82 -0.35 6.64
N ASN A 161 -4.99 -1.55 6.12
CA ASN A 161 -6.31 -2.07 5.76
C ASN A 161 -7.21 -2.20 6.99
N LEU A 162 -6.69 -2.74 8.12
CA LEU A 162 -7.42 -2.91 9.37
C LEU A 162 -7.80 -1.59 10.05
N ILE A 163 -7.16 -0.48 9.69
CA ILE A 163 -7.59 0.87 10.11
C ILE A 163 -8.65 1.41 9.15
N ASN A 164 -8.43 1.29 7.84
CA ASN A 164 -9.23 1.99 6.84
C ASN A 164 -10.56 1.30 6.56
N VAL A 165 -10.59 -0.03 6.46
CA VAL A 165 -11.79 -0.80 6.11
C VAL A 165 -12.90 -0.67 7.16
N PRO A 166 -12.64 -0.84 8.47
CA PRO A 166 -13.68 -0.69 9.49
C PRO A 166 -14.26 0.73 9.57
N LEU A 167 -13.49 1.75 9.15
CA LEU A 167 -13.92 3.14 9.09
C LEU A 167 -14.57 3.51 7.74
N GLU A 168 -14.68 2.55 6.82
CA GLU A 168 -15.27 2.72 5.49
C GLU A 168 -14.60 3.86 4.70
N LEU A 169 -13.24 3.88 4.69
CA LEU A 169 -12.50 4.83 3.87
C LEU A 169 -12.47 4.33 2.42
N GLU A 170 -13.14 5.05 1.55
CA GLU A 170 -13.24 4.75 0.13
C GLU A 170 -12.05 5.33 -0.65
N ALA A 171 -11.92 4.95 -1.91
CA ALA A 171 -10.91 5.50 -2.82
C ALA A 171 -11.09 7.02 -3.00
N ASP A 172 -9.98 7.75 -2.95
CA ASP A 172 -9.95 9.21 -3.15
C ASP A 172 -9.74 9.61 -4.63
N GLY A 173 -9.62 8.63 -5.53
CA GLY A 173 -9.32 8.86 -6.95
C GLY A 173 -7.86 9.28 -7.19
N LEU A 174 -6.95 8.88 -6.30
CA LEU A 174 -5.52 9.27 -6.33
C LEU A 174 -4.81 8.80 -7.58
N CYS A 175 -5.11 7.58 -8.05
CA CYS A 175 -4.54 7.04 -9.30
C CYS A 175 -4.91 7.91 -10.50
N ALA A 176 -6.17 8.30 -10.63
CA ALA A 176 -6.63 9.18 -11.72
C ALA A 176 -6.00 10.58 -11.62
N ILE A 177 -5.80 11.10 -10.41
CA ILE A 177 -5.09 12.37 -10.18
C ILE A 177 -3.64 12.25 -10.63
N ALA A 178 -2.93 11.18 -10.23
CA ALA A 178 -1.55 10.93 -10.60
C ALA A 178 -1.37 10.80 -12.13
N GLN A 179 -2.25 10.05 -12.79
CA GLN A 179 -2.24 9.92 -14.26
C GLN A 179 -2.43 11.26 -14.99
N ARG A 180 -3.36 12.11 -14.52
CA ARG A 180 -3.54 13.45 -15.10
C ARG A 180 -2.30 14.31 -14.94
N ARG A 181 -1.63 14.24 -13.78
CA ARG A 181 -0.40 15.01 -13.52
C ARG A 181 0.80 14.52 -14.34
N ALA A 182 0.89 13.21 -14.61
CA ALA A 182 1.94 12.64 -15.42
C ALA A 182 1.82 12.97 -16.92
N ARG A 183 0.63 13.41 -17.37
CA ARG A 183 0.36 13.82 -18.75
C ARG A 183 0.48 15.32 -18.98
N ALA A 184 0.53 16.12 -17.92
CA ALA A 184 0.62 17.59 -17.96
C ALA A 184 2.06 18.07 -17.92
#